data_1c5ac763df1af078b5d3614f9e82defb
#
_entry.id   1c5ac763df1af078b5d3614f9e82defb
#
_cell.length_a   1.000
_cell.length_b   1.000
_cell.length_c   1.000
_cell.angle_alpha   90.00
_cell.angle_beta   90.00
_cell.angle_gamma   90.00
#
_symmetry.space_group_name_H-M   'P 1'
#
loop_
_entity.id
_entity.type
_entity.pdbx_description
1 polymer ?
#
loop_
_entity_poly.entity_id
_entity_poly.type
_entity_poly.pdbx_seq_one_letter_code
_entity_poly.pdbx_strand_id
1 'polypeptide(L)'
;KFVAGFLGSPSMNFVEAKFDGKDLKVPSLENIKIKKFPSLSKENPKVIIGVRPQDVLLKKSTKGKNIEFVENLGNLSIYHTRLDKSHYLLSESNNKESLLPGEHIQVTLNEKSLYFFDQNSGLRIR
;
A
#
# COMPACT_ATOMS: atom_id res chain seq x y z
N LYS A 1 2.65 -13.92 12.78
CA LYS A 1 2.95 -13.91 11.36
C LYS A 1 1.68 -13.81 10.55
N PHE A 2 1.61 -12.80 9.72
CA PHE A 2 0.42 -12.55 8.93
C PHE A 2 0.32 -13.53 7.76
N VAL A 3 -0.86 -14.13 7.60
CA VAL A 3 -1.19 -14.96 6.44
C VAL A 3 -2.47 -14.41 5.84
N ALA A 4 -2.37 -13.85 4.65
CA ALA A 4 -3.52 -13.25 4.00
C ALA A 4 -4.51 -14.31 3.53
N GLY A 5 -5.80 -14.01 3.68
CA GLY A 5 -6.84 -14.85 3.14
C GLY A 5 -7.01 -14.74 1.63
N PHE A 6 -6.09 -14.05 0.96
CA PHE A 6 -6.10 -13.82 -0.48
C PHE A 6 -5.01 -14.60 -1.18
N LEU A 7 -5.13 -15.88 -1.17
CA LEU A 7 -4.09 -16.73 -1.76
C LEU A 7 -4.03 -16.63 -3.29
N GLY A 8 -5.08 -16.12 -3.92
CA GLY A 8 -5.13 -16.00 -5.36
C GLY A 8 -4.66 -14.67 -5.94
N SER A 9 -4.14 -13.77 -5.09
CA SER A 9 -3.73 -12.44 -5.54
C SER A 9 -2.25 -12.20 -5.28
N PRO A 10 -1.36 -12.85 -6.05
CA PRO A 10 0.08 -12.76 -5.77
C PRO A 10 0.65 -11.37 -5.94
N SER A 11 -0.03 -10.48 -6.66
CA SER A 11 0.44 -9.11 -6.88
C SER A 11 -0.14 -8.11 -5.88
N MET A 12 -0.94 -8.56 -4.92
CA MET A 12 -1.49 -7.64 -3.92
C MET A 12 -0.40 -7.17 -2.95
N ASN A 13 -0.36 -5.87 -2.72
CA ASN A 13 0.50 -5.31 -1.69
C ASN A 13 -0.15 -5.48 -0.32
N PHE A 14 0.66 -5.76 0.69
CA PHE A 14 0.21 -5.77 2.07
C PHE A 14 1.05 -4.79 2.88
N VAL A 15 0.42 -3.84 3.54
CA VAL A 15 1.12 -2.86 4.36
C VAL A 15 0.52 -2.86 5.76
N GLU A 16 1.39 -2.67 6.75
CA GLU A 16 0.96 -2.61 8.13
C GLU A 16 0.34 -1.25 8.43
N ALA A 17 -0.76 -1.27 9.16
CA ALA A 17 -1.44 -0.08 9.60
C ALA A 17 -1.73 -0.18 11.09
N LYS A 18 -1.92 0.96 11.72
CA LYS A 18 -2.15 1.03 13.16
C LYS A 18 -3.36 1.89 13.46
N PHE A 19 -4.28 1.33 14.23
CA PHE A 19 -5.48 2.02 14.66
C PHE A 19 -5.30 2.50 16.09
N ASP A 20 -5.45 3.81 16.32
CA ASP A 20 -5.24 4.38 17.65
C ASP A 20 -6.55 4.65 18.40
N GLY A 21 -7.66 4.11 17.90
CA GLY A 21 -8.98 4.35 18.45
C GLY A 21 -9.74 5.43 17.71
N LYS A 22 -9.06 6.18 16.86
CA LYS A 22 -9.65 7.25 16.06
C LYS A 22 -9.17 7.19 14.62
N ASP A 23 -7.84 7.20 14.42
CA ASP A 23 -7.24 7.23 13.10
C ASP A 23 -6.59 5.91 12.77
N LEU A 24 -6.63 5.55 11.49
CA LEU A 24 -5.91 4.41 10.95
C LEU A 24 -4.76 4.98 10.10
N LYS A 25 -3.53 4.71 10.52
CA LYS A 25 -2.34 5.26 9.88
C LYS A 25 -1.45 4.16 9.34
N VAL A 26 -0.73 4.46 8.26
CA VAL A 26 0.22 3.54 7.64
C VAL A 26 1.63 4.07 7.85
N PRO A 27 2.36 3.55 8.87
CA PRO A 27 3.68 4.10 9.20
C PRO A 27 4.69 4.04 8.06
N SER A 28 4.70 2.95 7.28
CA SER A 28 5.64 2.82 6.18
C SER A 28 5.37 3.78 5.02
N LEU A 29 4.21 4.41 4.99
CA LEU A 29 3.84 5.40 3.99
C LEU A 29 3.71 6.77 4.65
N GLU A 30 4.68 7.12 5.49
CA GLU A 30 4.78 8.44 6.12
C GLU A 30 3.56 8.79 6.96
N ASN A 31 2.99 7.77 7.61
CA ASN A 31 1.83 7.90 8.50
C ASN A 31 0.61 8.50 7.81
N ILE A 32 0.40 8.18 6.52
CA ILE A 32 -0.83 8.62 5.86
C ILE A 32 -2.03 8.04 6.62
N LYS A 33 -3.10 8.80 6.66
CA LYS A 33 -4.34 8.39 7.31
C LYS A 33 -5.30 7.81 6.30
N ILE A 34 -5.86 6.66 6.63
CA ILE A 34 -6.91 6.06 5.83
C ILE A 34 -8.23 6.56 6.39
N LYS A 35 -9.08 7.12 5.54
CA LYS A 35 -10.33 7.74 5.97
C LYS A 35 -11.51 6.77 5.96
N LYS A 36 -11.47 5.78 5.07
CA LYS A 36 -12.55 4.80 4.96
C LYS A 36 -12.04 3.44 5.40
N PHE A 37 -12.57 2.95 6.51
CA PHE A 37 -12.19 1.64 7.02
C PHE A 37 -13.36 1.03 7.82
N PRO A 38 -13.40 -0.29 7.98
CA PRO A 38 -14.46 -0.94 8.74
C PRO A 38 -14.32 -0.65 10.24
N SER A 39 -15.29 -1.10 11.01
CA SER A 39 -15.20 -0.99 12.47
C SER A 39 -13.96 -1.71 12.96
N LEU A 40 -13.12 -1.02 13.71
CA LEU A 40 -11.89 -1.55 14.26
C LEU A 40 -11.91 -1.45 15.78
N SER A 41 -11.15 -2.33 16.42
CA SER A 41 -11.05 -2.36 17.87
C SER A 41 -9.74 -1.74 18.31
N LYS A 42 -9.81 -0.84 19.29
CA LYS A 42 -8.63 -0.27 19.90
C LYS A 42 -7.77 -1.32 20.60
N GLU A 43 -8.39 -2.43 21.00
CA GLU A 43 -7.69 -3.53 21.65
C GLU A 43 -6.93 -4.40 20.67
N ASN A 44 -7.26 -4.32 19.37
CA ASN A 44 -6.55 -5.00 18.30
C ASN A 44 -6.09 -3.94 17.29
N PRO A 45 -5.09 -3.13 17.66
CA PRO A 45 -4.73 -1.96 16.85
C PRO A 45 -3.95 -2.29 15.58
N LYS A 46 -3.43 -3.51 15.45
CA LYS A 46 -2.58 -3.87 14.31
C LYS A 46 -3.41 -4.45 13.19
N VAL A 47 -3.42 -3.76 12.06
CA VAL A 47 -4.22 -4.07 10.89
C VAL A 47 -3.29 -4.20 9.70
N ILE A 48 -3.58 -5.13 8.81
CA ILE A 48 -2.89 -5.22 7.53
C ILE A 48 -3.84 -4.71 6.45
N ILE A 49 -3.35 -3.82 5.61
CA ILE A 49 -4.12 -3.33 4.47
C ILE A 49 -3.62 -4.02 3.22
N GLY A 50 -4.55 -4.64 2.49
CA GLY A 50 -4.26 -5.18 1.17
C GLY A 50 -4.68 -4.18 0.12
N VAL A 51 -3.81 -3.89 -0.83
CA VAL A 51 -4.08 -2.95 -1.92
C VAL A 51 -3.43 -3.45 -3.20
N ARG A 52 -4.21 -3.47 -4.28
CA ARG A 52 -3.69 -3.91 -5.57
C ARG A 52 -2.82 -2.82 -6.18
N PRO A 53 -1.83 -3.20 -7.00
CA PRO A 53 -0.92 -2.21 -7.59
C PRO A 53 -1.63 -1.10 -8.37
N GLN A 54 -2.73 -1.39 -9.05
CA GLN A 54 -3.46 -0.36 -9.79
C GLN A 54 -4.18 0.63 -8.88
N ASP A 55 -4.31 0.30 -7.60
CA ASP A 55 -4.95 1.17 -6.62
C ASP A 55 -3.95 1.93 -5.75
N VAL A 56 -2.66 1.79 -6.05
CA VAL A 56 -1.60 2.58 -5.45
C VAL A 56 -1.28 3.71 -6.41
N LEU A 57 -1.56 4.94 -6.00
CA LEU A 57 -1.44 6.11 -6.85
C LEU A 57 -0.17 6.87 -6.49
N LEU A 58 0.67 7.12 -7.48
CA LEU A 58 1.94 7.83 -7.30
C LEU A 58 1.86 9.21 -7.94
N LYS A 59 2.40 10.19 -7.24
CA LYS A 59 2.49 11.55 -7.72
C LYS A 59 3.91 12.06 -7.50
N LYS A 60 4.50 12.72 -8.50
CA LYS A 60 5.83 13.31 -8.35
C LYS A 60 5.84 14.28 -7.17
N SER A 61 6.93 14.24 -6.44
CA SER A 61 7.10 15.07 -5.26
C SER A 61 8.56 15.54 -5.19
N THR A 62 8.81 16.57 -4.38
CA THR A 62 10.16 17.04 -4.16
C THR A 62 10.86 16.28 -3.04
N LYS A 63 10.10 15.47 -2.30
CA LYS A 63 10.61 14.69 -1.19
C LYS A 63 9.74 13.46 -1.01
N GLY A 64 10.11 12.60 -0.08
CA GLY A 64 9.37 11.38 0.21
C GLY A 64 10.11 10.17 -0.31
N LYS A 65 9.38 9.09 -0.51
CA LYS A 65 9.98 7.84 -0.99
C LYS A 65 10.40 7.98 -2.44
N ASN A 66 11.34 7.12 -2.85
CA ASN A 66 11.85 7.10 -4.21
C ASN A 66 11.38 5.84 -4.93
N ILE A 67 11.15 5.99 -6.22
CA ILE A 67 11.01 4.82 -7.09
C ILE A 67 12.39 4.19 -7.23
N GLU A 68 12.50 2.92 -6.91
CA GLU A 68 13.76 2.22 -7.00
C GLU A 68 13.93 1.51 -8.33
N PHE A 69 12.84 0.97 -8.87
CA PHE A 69 12.90 0.13 -10.05
C PHE A 69 11.60 0.27 -10.85
N VAL A 70 11.70 0.24 -12.18
CA VAL A 70 10.55 0.33 -13.08
C VAL A 70 10.60 -0.84 -14.06
N GLU A 71 9.49 -1.59 -14.13
CA GLU A 71 9.30 -2.60 -15.17
C GLU A 71 8.39 -2.02 -16.24
N ASN A 72 8.90 -1.93 -17.45
CA ASN A 72 8.10 -1.46 -18.57
C ASN A 72 7.57 -2.68 -19.33
N LEU A 73 6.25 -2.85 -19.34
CA LEU A 73 5.60 -4.00 -19.94
C LEU A 73 4.85 -3.64 -21.23
N GLY A 74 5.26 -2.55 -21.87
CA GLY A 74 4.64 -2.08 -23.10
C GLY A 74 3.55 -1.06 -22.82
N ASN A 75 2.31 -1.51 -22.67
CA ASN A 75 1.19 -0.61 -22.43
C ASN A 75 1.01 -0.22 -20.96
N LEU A 76 1.79 -0.81 -20.07
CA LEU A 76 1.76 -0.44 -18.67
C LEU A 76 3.15 -0.57 -18.05
N SER A 77 3.35 0.08 -16.91
CA SER A 77 4.58 -0.01 -16.13
C SER A 77 4.25 -0.39 -14.70
N ILE A 78 5.16 -1.15 -14.10
CA ILE A 78 5.10 -1.47 -12.68
C ILE A 78 6.23 -0.72 -11.98
N TYR A 79 5.88 0.07 -10.98
CA TYR A 79 6.84 0.85 -10.21
C TYR A 79 7.08 0.17 -8.87
N HIS A 80 8.34 -0.01 -8.54
CA HIS A 80 8.75 -0.61 -7.27
C HIS A 80 9.28 0.48 -6.35
N THR A 81 8.59 0.71 -5.27
CA THR A 81 9.00 1.68 -4.26
C THR A 81 9.39 0.92 -3.00
N ARG A 82 10.60 1.13 -2.51
CA ARG A 82 11.06 0.43 -1.31
C ARG A 82 10.42 1.03 -0.07
N LEU A 83 9.77 0.20 0.72
CA LEU A 83 9.18 0.61 2.00
C LEU A 83 10.17 0.46 3.14
N ASP A 84 10.88 -0.67 3.16
CA ASP A 84 11.92 -0.94 4.13
C ASP A 84 12.94 -1.91 3.50
N LYS A 85 13.82 -2.50 4.30
CA LYS A 85 14.92 -3.33 3.78
C LYS A 85 14.46 -4.53 2.95
N SER A 86 13.26 -5.03 3.19
CA SER A 86 12.79 -6.26 2.57
C SER A 86 11.44 -6.16 1.88
N HIS A 87 10.82 -5.00 1.92
CA HIS A 87 9.47 -4.83 1.38
C HIS A 87 9.40 -3.74 0.35
N TYR A 88 8.70 -4.04 -0.74
CA TYR A 88 8.42 -3.09 -1.80
C TYR A 88 6.93 -2.86 -1.91
N LEU A 89 6.57 -1.66 -2.32
CA LEU A 89 5.22 -1.33 -2.71
C LEU A 89 5.19 -1.28 -4.23
N LEU A 90 4.30 -2.06 -4.83
CA LEU A 90 4.16 -2.12 -6.27
C LEU A 90 3.00 -1.24 -6.72
N SER A 91 3.23 -0.43 -7.75
CA SER A 91 2.21 0.41 -8.36
C SER A 91 2.16 0.12 -9.85
N GLU A 92 0.96 0.11 -10.40
CA GLU A 92 0.76 -0.15 -11.82
C GLU A 92 0.14 1.07 -12.48
N SER A 93 0.68 1.48 -13.62
CA SER A 93 0.18 2.62 -14.37
C SER A 93 0.16 2.30 -15.86
N ASN A 94 -0.75 2.93 -16.58
CA ASN A 94 -0.89 2.74 -18.02
C ASN A 94 0.04 3.64 -18.83
N ASN A 95 1.14 4.10 -18.26
CA ASN A 95 2.19 4.88 -18.92
C ASN A 95 1.81 6.28 -19.35
N LYS A 96 0.74 6.84 -18.84
CA LYS A 96 0.42 8.23 -19.13
C LYS A 96 1.39 9.20 -18.44
N GLU A 97 1.99 8.78 -17.34
CA GLU A 97 3.03 9.54 -16.67
C GLU A 97 4.29 8.69 -16.63
N SER A 98 5.37 9.23 -17.16
CA SER A 98 6.66 8.56 -17.10
C SER A 98 7.34 8.94 -15.80
N LEU A 99 7.38 8.01 -14.86
CA LEU A 99 8.16 8.16 -13.65
C LEU A 99 9.44 7.36 -13.82
N LEU A 100 10.55 7.92 -13.37
CA LEU A 100 11.87 7.31 -13.55
C LEU A 100 12.43 6.83 -12.23
N PRO A 101 13.32 5.83 -12.25
CA PRO A 101 14.01 5.43 -11.02
C PRO A 101 14.72 6.62 -10.39
N GLY A 102 14.64 6.70 -9.08
CA GLY A 102 15.22 7.78 -8.32
C GLY A 102 14.28 8.96 -8.07
N GLU A 103 13.20 9.06 -8.82
CA GLU A 103 12.26 10.15 -8.60
C GLU A 103 11.52 10.01 -7.28
N HIS A 104 11.38 11.12 -6.58
CA HIS A 104 10.58 11.16 -5.35
C HIS A 104 9.11 11.17 -5.69
N ILE A 105 8.34 10.43 -4.91
CA ILE A 105 6.90 10.32 -5.12
C ILE A 105 6.16 10.42 -3.79
N GLN A 106 4.92 10.84 -3.89
CA GLN A 106 3.96 10.77 -2.81
C GLN A 106 2.98 9.68 -3.13
N VAL A 107 2.69 8.82 -2.15
CA VAL A 107 1.80 7.67 -2.33
C VAL A 107 0.42 8.01 -1.79
N THR A 108 -0.61 7.67 -2.56
CA THR A 108 -1.99 7.72 -2.13
C THR A 108 -2.62 6.38 -2.47
N LEU A 109 -3.54 5.92 -1.65
CA LEU A 109 -4.25 4.66 -1.89
C LEU A 109 -5.68 4.95 -2.28
N ASN A 110 -6.19 4.19 -3.25
CA ASN A 110 -7.60 4.27 -3.62
C ASN A 110 -8.42 3.57 -2.53
N GLU A 111 -9.01 4.35 -1.64
CA GLU A 111 -9.64 3.83 -0.42
C GLU A 111 -10.92 3.03 -0.68
N LYS A 112 -11.47 3.12 -1.88
CA LYS A 112 -12.64 2.32 -2.24
C LYS A 112 -12.30 0.86 -2.51
N SER A 113 -11.02 0.56 -2.70
CA SER A 113 -10.57 -0.77 -3.13
C SER A 113 -9.60 -1.41 -2.14
N LEU A 114 -9.68 -1.04 -0.87
CA LEU A 114 -8.79 -1.60 0.14
C LEU A 114 -9.42 -2.82 0.81
N TYR A 115 -8.54 -3.71 1.24
CA TYR A 115 -8.91 -4.87 2.05
C TYR A 115 -8.23 -4.75 3.40
N PHE A 116 -8.91 -5.15 4.45
CA PHE A 116 -8.39 -5.02 5.81
C PHE A 116 -8.35 -6.40 6.47
N PHE A 117 -7.26 -6.67 7.16
CA PHE A 117 -7.06 -7.96 7.83
C PHE A 117 -6.57 -7.71 9.25
N ASP A 118 -7.03 -8.54 10.17
CA ASP A 118 -6.48 -8.55 11.51
C ASP A 118 -5.08 -9.16 11.45
N GLN A 119 -4.07 -8.45 11.95
CA GLN A 119 -2.70 -8.91 11.84
C GLN A 119 -2.44 -10.21 12.61
N ASN A 120 -3.12 -10.39 13.73
CA ASN A 120 -2.90 -11.56 14.57
C ASN A 120 -3.56 -12.81 14.02
N SER A 121 -4.79 -12.71 13.57
CA SER A 121 -5.53 -13.87 13.07
C SER A 121 -5.40 -14.09 11.57
N GLY A 122 -5.06 -13.04 10.83
CA GLY A 122 -5.04 -13.07 9.37
C GLY A 122 -6.43 -13.03 8.75
N LEU A 123 -7.49 -12.92 9.56
CA LEU A 123 -8.84 -12.90 9.07
C LEU A 123 -9.22 -11.54 8.53
N ARG A 124 -10.03 -11.54 7.49
CA ARG A 124 -10.50 -10.31 6.89
C ARG A 124 -11.47 -9.57 7.81
N ILE A 125 -11.31 -8.27 7.91
CA ILE A 125 -12.20 -7.39 8.64
C ILE A 125 -13.11 -6.70 7.62
N ARG A 126 -14.42 -6.80 7.84
CA ARG A 126 -15.41 -6.21 6.92
C ARG A 126 -16.25 -5.14 7.58
#